data_3e1940eb3af4b5cf12dfb74f00e98434
#
_entry.id   3e1940eb3af4b5cf12dfb74f00e98434
#
_cell.length_a   1.000
_cell.length_b   1.000
_cell.length_c   1.000
_cell.angle_alpha   90.00
_cell.angle_beta   90.00
_cell.angle_gamma   90.00
#
_symmetry.space_group_name_H-M   'P 1'
#
loop_
_entity.id
_entity.type
_entity.pdbx_description
1 polymer ?
#
loop_
_entity_poly.entity_id
_entity_poly.type
_entity_poly.pdbx_seq_one_letter_code
_entity_poly.pdbx_strand_id
1 'polypeptide(L)'
;MLARHQDPVAAIATAPGRGAVGIVRLSGKGLGPIIRALCGRDLKAREATYLAFRDAHGLPIDHGLAIHFPAPHSFTGEDVLELQAHGGPVVLQLLLARCVEAAESMDPDTGAAYLPGLRLAQPGEFSERAFLNGKLDLAQAEAIADLIDASTGLAARSASRSLAGEFSGEIHALRDALIHLRMLVEATLDFPEEEIDFLQKADARGQLSKLQQKLAEVMGKARQGALLREGIKVVIAGQPNAGKSSLLNALAGAELAIVTPIAGTTRDKVQETIQIEGVPLHVIDTAGLRDSLDEVEKIGIARAWSEIEAADAVLFLHDLTRLHVPDYAKADELIGQTLRKKLSSDVPVIDIWNKADAAAPAGELGGISLSAKTGEGLDNLRRRLLNIAGWRSAPEGVYMARERHVQALIRVSARLDAAVGHLLARAQSLDLLAEELRLAQNDLNEITGEFTSDDLLGVIFSRFCIGK
;
A
#
# COMPACT_ATOMS: atom_id res chain seq x y z
N MET A 1 6.91 -21.84 -12.65
CA MET A 1 5.70 -21.89 -11.79
C MET A 1 5.91 -22.98 -10.75
N LEU A 2 5.79 -22.63 -9.47
CA LEU A 2 5.84 -23.61 -8.40
C LEU A 2 4.64 -24.58 -8.52
N ALA A 3 4.83 -25.86 -8.22
CA ALA A 3 3.77 -26.89 -8.32
C ALA A 3 2.47 -26.50 -7.58
N ARG A 4 2.60 -25.76 -6.47
CA ARG A 4 1.46 -25.28 -5.66
C ARG A 4 0.46 -24.37 -6.44
N HIS A 5 0.87 -23.71 -7.52
CA HIS A 5 -0.01 -22.83 -8.30
C HIS A 5 -0.97 -23.59 -9.23
N GLN A 6 -0.85 -24.93 -9.31
CA GLN A 6 -1.74 -25.77 -10.11
C GLN A 6 -2.90 -26.36 -9.29
N ASP A 7 -2.76 -26.41 -7.96
CA ASP A 7 -3.80 -26.95 -7.08
C ASP A 7 -5.02 -26.02 -7.06
N PRO A 8 -6.24 -26.54 -7.08
CA PRO A 8 -7.42 -25.72 -6.81
C PRO A 8 -7.38 -25.22 -5.36
N VAL A 9 -7.90 -24.02 -5.13
CA VAL A 9 -7.90 -23.36 -3.83
C VAL A 9 -9.28 -22.86 -3.44
N ALA A 10 -9.53 -22.82 -2.12
CA ALA A 10 -10.75 -22.26 -1.55
C ALA A 10 -10.45 -21.34 -0.37
N ALA A 11 -11.24 -20.28 -0.20
CA ALA A 11 -11.19 -19.43 0.98
C ALA A 11 -12.50 -18.68 1.20
N ILE A 12 -12.68 -18.15 2.42
CA ILE A 12 -13.65 -17.10 2.71
C ILE A 12 -13.07 -15.79 2.16
N ALA A 13 -13.76 -15.18 1.19
CA ALA A 13 -13.27 -14.00 0.46
C ALA A 13 -13.74 -12.67 1.08
N THR A 14 -14.65 -12.69 2.05
CA THR A 14 -15.12 -11.51 2.77
C THR A 14 -14.33 -11.31 4.05
N ALA A 15 -14.28 -10.04 4.52
CA ALA A 15 -13.60 -9.70 5.77
C ALA A 15 -14.14 -10.51 6.97
N PRO A 16 -13.32 -10.86 7.95
CA PRO A 16 -13.77 -11.57 9.15
C PRO A 16 -14.74 -10.71 9.96
N GLY A 17 -15.72 -11.36 10.59
CA GLY A 17 -16.71 -10.69 11.42
C GLY A 17 -18.14 -11.09 11.06
N ARG A 18 -19.13 -10.32 11.55
CA ARG A 18 -20.55 -10.54 11.24
C ARG A 18 -20.99 -9.55 10.16
N GLY A 19 -21.46 -10.06 9.04
CA GLY A 19 -22.00 -9.27 7.94
C GLY A 19 -23.33 -9.81 7.44
N ALA A 20 -24.04 -9.05 6.62
CA ALA A 20 -25.27 -9.53 5.98
C ALA A 20 -24.96 -10.62 4.94
N VAL A 21 -23.82 -10.48 4.21
CA VAL A 21 -23.37 -11.41 3.18
C VAL A 21 -21.92 -11.83 3.46
N GLY A 22 -21.63 -13.11 3.22
CA GLY A 22 -20.29 -13.66 3.20
C GLY A 22 -20.08 -14.51 1.96
N ILE A 23 -18.85 -14.59 1.47
CA ILE A 23 -18.50 -15.26 0.22
C ILE A 23 -17.44 -16.32 0.50
N VAL A 24 -17.72 -17.56 0.08
CA VAL A 24 -16.72 -18.61 -0.08
C VAL A 24 -16.37 -18.69 -1.57
N ARG A 25 -15.08 -18.60 -1.89
CA ARG A 25 -14.57 -18.60 -3.27
C ARG A 25 -13.66 -19.80 -3.49
N LEU A 26 -13.86 -20.47 -4.62
CA LEU A 26 -12.99 -21.51 -5.15
C LEU A 26 -12.35 -21.01 -6.45
N SER A 27 -11.09 -21.34 -6.70
CA SER A 27 -10.41 -21.10 -7.98
C SER A 27 -9.59 -22.31 -8.37
N GLY A 28 -9.63 -22.69 -9.64
CA GLY A 28 -8.89 -23.82 -10.18
C GLY A 28 -9.38 -24.20 -11.57
N LYS A 29 -8.80 -25.25 -12.13
CA LYS A 29 -9.16 -25.76 -13.44
C LYS A 29 -10.27 -26.81 -13.32
N GLY A 30 -11.29 -26.72 -14.17
CA GLY A 30 -12.29 -27.77 -14.30
C GLY A 30 -13.24 -27.88 -13.10
N LEU A 31 -13.80 -26.77 -12.62
CA LEU A 31 -14.72 -26.78 -11.46
C LEU A 31 -16.10 -27.38 -11.72
N GLY A 32 -16.42 -27.82 -12.95
CA GLY A 32 -17.74 -28.36 -13.29
C GLY A 32 -18.23 -29.49 -12.35
N PRO A 33 -17.43 -30.52 -12.07
CA PRO A 33 -17.83 -31.62 -11.17
C PRO A 33 -18.15 -31.14 -9.76
N ILE A 34 -17.29 -30.32 -9.15
CA ILE A 34 -17.53 -29.81 -7.79
C ILE A 34 -18.73 -28.85 -7.73
N ILE A 35 -19.00 -28.10 -8.81
CA ILE A 35 -20.20 -27.26 -8.91
C ILE A 35 -21.46 -28.13 -8.84
N ARG A 36 -21.51 -29.24 -9.57
CA ARG A 36 -22.65 -30.18 -9.50
C ARG A 36 -22.79 -30.80 -8.11
N ALA A 37 -21.68 -31.17 -7.48
CA ALA A 37 -21.70 -31.73 -6.11
C ALA A 37 -22.23 -30.75 -5.06
N LEU A 38 -21.87 -29.47 -5.15
CA LEU A 38 -22.27 -28.46 -4.18
C LEU A 38 -23.64 -27.84 -4.48
N CYS A 39 -23.98 -27.66 -5.76
CA CYS A 39 -25.18 -26.96 -6.20
C CYS A 39 -26.29 -27.89 -6.66
N GLY A 40 -26.03 -29.19 -6.80
CA GLY A 40 -26.98 -30.19 -7.30
C GLY A 40 -27.30 -30.07 -8.81
N ARG A 41 -26.65 -29.16 -9.53
CA ARG A 41 -26.82 -28.93 -10.96
C ARG A 41 -25.67 -28.09 -11.54
N ASP A 42 -25.57 -28.04 -12.85
CA ASP A 42 -24.72 -27.10 -13.55
C ASP A 42 -25.23 -25.66 -13.37
N LEU A 43 -24.28 -24.71 -13.25
CA LEU A 43 -24.59 -23.29 -13.22
C LEU A 43 -24.35 -22.65 -14.58
N LYS A 44 -25.24 -21.74 -14.96
CA LYS A 44 -25.02 -20.92 -16.14
C LYS A 44 -23.95 -19.88 -15.85
N ALA A 45 -23.03 -19.72 -16.79
CA ALA A 45 -21.88 -18.83 -16.63
C ALA A 45 -22.32 -17.40 -16.29
N ARG A 46 -21.75 -16.84 -15.21
CA ARG A 46 -21.96 -15.45 -14.75
C ARG A 46 -23.41 -15.11 -14.40
N GLU A 47 -24.25 -16.09 -14.14
CA GLU A 47 -25.61 -15.91 -13.68
C GLU A 47 -25.70 -16.27 -12.19
N ALA A 48 -26.25 -15.35 -11.40
CA ALA A 48 -26.51 -15.58 -9.99
C ALA A 48 -27.69 -16.56 -9.83
N THR A 49 -27.43 -17.70 -9.23
CA THR A 49 -28.42 -18.75 -9.04
C THR A 49 -28.73 -18.90 -7.55
N TYR A 50 -29.97 -18.63 -7.14
CA TYR A 50 -30.42 -18.84 -5.77
C TYR A 50 -30.69 -20.31 -5.52
N LEU A 51 -30.06 -20.87 -4.46
CA LEU A 51 -30.21 -22.27 -4.08
C LEU A 51 -29.86 -22.50 -2.59
N ALA A 52 -30.22 -23.70 -2.09
CA ALA A 52 -29.80 -24.14 -0.75
C ALA A 52 -28.40 -24.74 -0.82
N PHE A 53 -27.49 -24.28 0.01
CA PHE A 53 -26.22 -24.93 0.27
C PHE A 53 -26.42 -26.03 1.30
N ARG A 54 -26.06 -27.26 0.94
CA ARG A 54 -26.36 -28.47 1.75
C ARG A 54 -25.07 -29.13 2.24
N ASP A 55 -25.14 -29.70 3.43
CA ASP A 55 -24.08 -30.57 3.96
C ASP A 55 -24.08 -31.94 3.23
N ALA A 56 -23.18 -32.83 3.64
CA ALA A 56 -23.04 -34.18 3.08
C ALA A 56 -24.30 -35.07 3.31
N HIS A 57 -25.13 -34.73 4.29
CA HIS A 57 -26.36 -35.47 4.63
C HIS A 57 -27.60 -34.86 3.96
N GLY A 58 -27.42 -33.81 3.14
CA GLY A 58 -28.49 -33.11 2.42
C GLY A 58 -29.24 -32.06 3.27
N LEU A 59 -28.82 -31.81 4.52
CA LEU A 59 -29.39 -30.78 5.36
C LEU A 59 -28.91 -29.39 4.92
N PRO A 60 -29.78 -28.36 4.94
CA PRO A 60 -29.39 -27.03 4.54
C PRO A 60 -28.42 -26.40 5.56
N ILE A 61 -27.25 -25.96 5.09
CA ILE A 61 -26.33 -25.10 5.82
C ILE A 61 -26.86 -23.68 5.76
N ASP A 62 -27.22 -23.22 4.57
CA ASP A 62 -27.77 -21.88 4.31
C ASP A 62 -28.46 -21.83 2.93
N HIS A 63 -29.06 -20.68 2.60
CA HIS A 63 -29.60 -20.36 1.28
C HIS A 63 -28.91 -19.10 0.77
N GLY A 64 -28.49 -19.12 -0.50
CA GLY A 64 -27.75 -18.00 -1.06
C GLY A 64 -27.60 -18.07 -2.57
N LEU A 65 -26.67 -17.31 -3.09
CA LEU A 65 -26.39 -17.22 -4.51
C LEU A 65 -25.10 -17.98 -4.84
N ALA A 66 -25.14 -18.80 -5.88
CA ALA A 66 -23.95 -19.39 -6.47
C ALA A 66 -23.71 -18.77 -7.85
N ILE A 67 -22.44 -18.42 -8.13
CA ILE A 67 -22.04 -17.82 -9.41
C ILE A 67 -20.78 -18.54 -9.90
N HIS A 68 -20.85 -19.02 -11.15
CA HIS A 68 -19.70 -19.61 -11.85
C HIS A 68 -19.11 -18.62 -12.85
N PHE A 69 -17.81 -18.36 -12.76
CA PHE A 69 -17.03 -17.56 -13.70
C PHE A 69 -16.04 -18.49 -14.43
N PRO A 70 -16.36 -18.96 -15.64
CA PRO A 70 -15.46 -19.84 -16.38
C PRO A 70 -14.21 -19.10 -16.88
N ALA A 71 -13.10 -19.83 -16.94
CA ALA A 71 -11.86 -19.36 -17.54
C ALA A 71 -12.06 -18.95 -19.04
N PRO A 72 -11.31 -17.96 -19.54
CA PRO A 72 -10.37 -17.08 -18.84
C PRO A 72 -11.04 -15.84 -18.23
N HIS A 73 -12.37 -15.76 -18.25
CA HIS A 73 -13.15 -14.58 -17.92
C HIS A 73 -13.55 -14.52 -16.43
N SER A 74 -12.60 -14.73 -15.56
CA SER A 74 -12.72 -14.65 -14.10
C SER A 74 -11.67 -13.72 -13.52
N PHE A 75 -11.67 -13.53 -12.20
CA PHE A 75 -10.66 -12.73 -11.50
C PHE A 75 -9.26 -13.34 -11.62
N THR A 76 -9.12 -14.65 -11.35
CA THR A 76 -7.84 -15.36 -11.39
C THR A 76 -7.41 -15.78 -12.81
N GLY A 77 -8.32 -15.70 -13.81
CA GLY A 77 -8.09 -16.28 -15.13
C GLY A 77 -8.34 -17.79 -15.21
N GLU A 78 -8.59 -18.46 -14.06
CA GLU A 78 -9.03 -19.85 -13.96
C GLU A 78 -10.57 -19.92 -13.84
N ASP A 79 -11.16 -21.11 -13.73
CA ASP A 79 -12.55 -21.21 -13.30
C ASP A 79 -12.67 -20.70 -11.86
N VAL A 80 -13.70 -19.90 -11.57
CA VAL A 80 -14.01 -19.40 -10.23
C VAL A 80 -15.46 -19.70 -9.88
N LEU A 81 -15.68 -20.28 -8.71
CA LEU A 81 -17.00 -20.44 -8.11
C LEU A 81 -17.11 -19.55 -6.88
N GLU A 82 -18.14 -18.73 -6.81
CA GLU A 82 -18.50 -17.98 -5.60
C GLU A 82 -19.82 -18.50 -5.04
N LEU A 83 -19.81 -18.80 -3.72
CA LEU A 83 -20.96 -19.17 -2.93
C LEU A 83 -21.22 -18.00 -1.95
N GLN A 84 -22.25 -17.22 -2.22
CA GLN A 84 -22.63 -16.07 -1.41
C GLN A 84 -23.73 -16.48 -0.43
N ALA A 85 -23.37 -16.58 0.84
CA ALA A 85 -24.21 -16.99 1.95
C ALA A 85 -24.43 -15.83 2.95
N HIS A 86 -25.16 -16.05 4.05
CA HIS A 86 -25.19 -15.09 5.13
C HIS A 86 -23.81 -15.00 5.80
N GLY A 87 -23.38 -13.77 6.16
CA GLY A 87 -22.05 -13.44 6.63
C GLY A 87 -21.79 -13.82 8.10
N GLY A 88 -22.37 -14.90 8.59
CA GLY A 88 -22.07 -15.46 9.90
C GLY A 88 -20.78 -16.30 9.86
N PRO A 89 -19.80 -16.07 10.76
CA PRO A 89 -18.51 -16.79 10.71
C PRO A 89 -18.67 -18.30 10.72
N VAL A 90 -19.62 -18.84 11.51
CA VAL A 90 -19.88 -20.27 11.60
C VAL A 90 -20.46 -20.82 10.29
N VAL A 91 -21.40 -20.09 9.67
CA VAL A 91 -22.01 -20.48 8.39
C VAL A 91 -20.94 -20.56 7.30
N LEU A 92 -20.08 -19.56 7.21
CA LEU A 92 -19.01 -19.52 6.21
C LEU A 92 -17.96 -20.63 6.43
N GLN A 93 -17.62 -20.94 7.67
CA GLN A 93 -16.73 -22.06 8.00
C GLN A 93 -17.35 -23.42 7.64
N LEU A 94 -18.64 -23.63 7.93
CA LEU A 94 -19.35 -24.84 7.53
C LEU A 94 -19.40 -25.00 6.01
N LEU A 95 -19.66 -23.89 5.29
CA LEU A 95 -19.70 -23.89 3.84
C LEU A 95 -18.32 -24.16 3.23
N LEU A 96 -17.25 -23.55 3.77
CA LEU A 96 -15.87 -23.82 3.35
C LEU A 96 -15.46 -25.27 3.62
N ALA A 97 -15.78 -25.80 4.81
CA ALA A 97 -15.54 -27.21 5.15
C ALA A 97 -16.28 -28.14 4.19
N ARG A 98 -17.54 -27.81 3.85
CA ARG A 98 -18.32 -28.57 2.87
C ARG A 98 -17.68 -28.57 1.48
N CYS A 99 -17.08 -27.45 1.04
CA CYS A 99 -16.34 -27.41 -0.23
C CYS A 99 -15.16 -28.38 -0.24
N VAL A 100 -14.36 -28.39 0.84
CA VAL A 100 -13.22 -29.29 0.98
C VAL A 100 -13.66 -30.76 1.02
N GLU A 101 -14.67 -31.09 1.84
CA GLU A 101 -15.25 -32.42 1.91
C GLU A 101 -15.80 -32.90 0.56
N ALA A 102 -16.56 -32.06 -0.13
CA ALA A 102 -17.11 -32.37 -1.43
C ALA A 102 -16.02 -32.64 -2.48
N ALA A 103 -14.92 -31.88 -2.41
CA ALA A 103 -13.82 -32.04 -3.36
C ALA A 103 -13.17 -33.43 -3.32
N GLU A 104 -13.04 -34.00 -2.12
CA GLU A 104 -12.49 -35.35 -1.90
C GLU A 104 -13.49 -36.48 -2.15
N SER A 105 -14.81 -36.17 -2.17
CA SER A 105 -15.86 -37.14 -2.43
C SER A 105 -15.79 -37.66 -3.87
N MET A 106 -16.14 -38.93 -4.06
CA MET A 106 -16.10 -39.61 -5.37
C MET A 106 -17.36 -39.31 -6.17
N ASP A 107 -17.19 -38.90 -7.41
CA ASP A 107 -18.26 -38.78 -8.39
C ASP A 107 -18.76 -40.19 -8.76
N PRO A 108 -20.03 -40.53 -8.52
CA PRO A 108 -20.58 -41.84 -8.83
C PRO A 108 -20.49 -42.24 -10.30
N ASP A 109 -20.50 -41.26 -11.21
CA ASP A 109 -20.51 -41.48 -12.65
C ASP A 109 -19.11 -41.79 -13.21
N THR A 110 -18.08 -41.12 -12.64
CA THR A 110 -16.70 -41.19 -13.13
C THR A 110 -15.77 -42.04 -12.25
N GLY A 111 -16.12 -42.23 -10.99
CA GLY A 111 -15.29 -42.90 -9.99
C GLY A 111 -14.04 -42.08 -9.60
N ALA A 112 -13.97 -40.79 -9.95
CA ALA A 112 -12.91 -39.88 -9.57
C ALA A 112 -13.39 -38.88 -8.50
N ALA A 113 -12.47 -38.28 -7.76
CA ALA A 113 -12.81 -37.21 -6.84
C ALA A 113 -13.34 -35.98 -7.61
N TYR A 114 -14.33 -35.27 -7.05
CA TYR A 114 -14.93 -34.12 -7.73
C TYR A 114 -13.94 -32.98 -8.01
N LEU A 115 -12.95 -32.76 -7.12
CA LEU A 115 -11.89 -31.76 -7.32
C LEU A 115 -10.62 -32.15 -6.52
N PRO A 116 -9.81 -33.08 -7.04
CA PRO A 116 -8.64 -33.59 -6.32
C PRO A 116 -7.63 -32.47 -6.06
N GLY A 117 -7.06 -32.50 -4.85
CA GLY A 117 -6.03 -31.55 -4.44
C GLY A 117 -6.54 -30.17 -4.02
N LEU A 118 -7.87 -30.00 -3.82
CA LEU A 118 -8.40 -28.75 -3.26
C LEU A 118 -7.81 -28.50 -1.88
N ARG A 119 -7.23 -27.33 -1.70
CA ARG A 119 -6.68 -26.88 -0.42
C ARG A 119 -7.14 -25.47 -0.07
N LEU A 120 -6.88 -25.04 1.16
CA LEU A 120 -7.11 -23.66 1.54
C LEU A 120 -6.11 -22.73 0.85
N ALA A 121 -6.59 -21.57 0.40
CA ALA A 121 -5.77 -20.55 -0.21
C ALA A 121 -4.83 -19.89 0.83
N GLN A 122 -3.63 -19.57 0.39
CA GLN A 122 -2.71 -18.73 1.14
C GLN A 122 -3.08 -17.23 1.03
N PRO A 123 -2.57 -16.36 1.91
CA PRO A 123 -2.76 -14.93 1.77
C PRO A 123 -2.36 -14.44 0.37
N GLY A 124 -3.21 -13.63 -0.26
CA GLY A 124 -2.98 -13.05 -1.59
C GLY A 124 -3.00 -14.02 -2.78
N GLU A 125 -3.26 -15.32 -2.57
CA GLU A 125 -3.10 -16.32 -3.63
C GLU A 125 -4.03 -16.11 -4.84
N PHE A 126 -5.23 -15.60 -4.66
CA PHE A 126 -6.11 -15.28 -5.79
C PHE A 126 -5.55 -14.14 -6.64
N SER A 127 -4.98 -13.09 -6.03
CA SER A 127 -4.33 -11.99 -6.73
C SER A 127 -3.02 -12.42 -7.38
N GLU A 128 -2.23 -13.30 -6.73
CA GLU A 128 -1.04 -13.91 -7.30
C GLU A 128 -1.37 -14.70 -8.57
N ARG A 129 -2.44 -15.50 -8.55
CA ARG A 129 -2.92 -16.24 -9.73
C ARG A 129 -3.40 -15.32 -10.83
N ALA A 130 -4.10 -14.23 -10.48
CA ALA A 130 -4.50 -13.21 -11.44
C ALA A 130 -3.28 -12.57 -12.13
N PHE A 131 -2.22 -12.27 -11.38
CA PHE A 131 -0.96 -11.79 -11.92
C PHE A 131 -0.28 -12.84 -12.82
N LEU A 132 -0.11 -14.08 -12.35
CA LEU A 132 0.53 -15.15 -13.11
C LEU A 132 -0.21 -15.52 -14.40
N ASN A 133 -1.53 -15.35 -14.42
CA ASN A 133 -2.38 -15.56 -15.59
C ASN A 133 -2.55 -14.30 -16.46
N GLY A 134 -1.79 -13.23 -16.22
CA GLY A 134 -1.78 -12.01 -17.01
C GLY A 134 -3.09 -11.21 -16.97
N LYS A 135 -3.88 -11.35 -15.88
CA LYS A 135 -5.12 -10.58 -15.68
C LYS A 135 -4.82 -9.19 -15.11
N LEU A 136 -3.78 -9.09 -14.32
CA LEU A 136 -3.29 -7.89 -13.65
C LEU A 136 -1.76 -7.90 -13.73
N ASP A 137 -1.15 -6.73 -13.76
CA ASP A 137 0.27 -6.60 -13.44
C ASP A 137 0.48 -6.46 -11.92
N LEU A 138 1.75 -6.41 -11.49
CA LEU A 138 2.07 -6.39 -10.06
C LEU A 138 1.61 -5.10 -9.39
N ALA A 139 1.72 -3.94 -10.05
CA ALA A 139 1.26 -2.67 -9.51
C ALA A 139 -0.28 -2.63 -9.38
N GLN A 140 -1.01 -3.20 -10.34
CA GLN A 140 -2.46 -3.36 -10.25
C GLN A 140 -2.88 -4.33 -9.14
N ALA A 141 -2.16 -5.45 -8.97
CA ALA A 141 -2.41 -6.39 -7.89
C ALA A 141 -2.21 -5.72 -6.52
N GLU A 142 -1.14 -4.96 -6.34
CA GLU A 142 -0.89 -4.18 -5.12
C GLU A 142 -1.98 -3.12 -4.87
N ALA A 143 -2.49 -2.48 -5.93
CA ALA A 143 -3.55 -1.48 -5.82
C ALA A 143 -4.86 -2.05 -5.26
N ILE A 144 -5.13 -3.36 -5.41
CA ILE A 144 -6.27 -4.03 -4.76
C ILE A 144 -6.13 -3.96 -3.23
N ALA A 145 -4.96 -4.29 -2.70
CA ALA A 145 -4.71 -4.21 -1.26
C ALA A 145 -4.80 -2.75 -0.78
N ASP A 146 -4.19 -1.82 -1.52
CA ASP A 146 -4.18 -0.40 -1.17
C ASP A 146 -5.59 0.22 -1.20
N LEU A 147 -6.48 -0.24 -2.10
CA LEU A 147 -7.88 0.18 -2.15
C LEU A 147 -8.67 -0.30 -0.93
N ILE A 148 -8.38 -1.51 -0.44
CA ILE A 148 -9.04 -2.09 0.73
C ILE A 148 -8.56 -1.42 2.02
N ASP A 149 -7.26 -1.12 2.10
CA ASP A 149 -6.63 -0.52 3.27
C ASP A 149 -6.76 1.01 3.30
N ALA A 150 -7.33 1.62 2.26
CA ALA A 150 -7.44 3.06 2.12
C ALA A 150 -8.22 3.69 3.28
N SER A 151 -7.57 4.57 4.02
CA SER A 151 -8.14 5.29 5.17
C SER A 151 -8.80 6.63 4.81
N THR A 152 -8.58 7.13 3.59
CA THR A 152 -9.14 8.40 3.10
C THR A 152 -9.78 8.26 1.72
N GLY A 153 -10.74 9.13 1.41
CA GLY A 153 -11.40 9.13 0.11
C GLY A 153 -10.43 9.43 -1.06
N LEU A 154 -9.37 10.23 -0.81
CA LEU A 154 -8.36 10.52 -1.81
C LEU A 154 -7.46 9.30 -2.05
N ALA A 155 -7.05 8.60 -0.99
CA ALA A 155 -6.30 7.35 -1.08
C ALA A 155 -7.09 6.28 -1.86
N ALA A 156 -8.38 6.09 -1.54
CA ALA A 156 -9.23 5.13 -2.25
C ALA A 156 -9.36 5.45 -3.76
N ARG A 157 -9.58 6.72 -4.12
CA ARG A 157 -9.62 7.13 -5.53
C ARG A 157 -8.30 6.91 -6.25
N SER A 158 -7.17 7.21 -5.59
CA SER A 158 -5.84 7.01 -6.15
C SER A 158 -5.51 5.52 -6.35
N ALA A 159 -5.89 4.67 -5.40
CA ALA A 159 -5.77 3.21 -5.52
C ALA A 159 -6.65 2.66 -6.66
N SER A 160 -7.89 3.16 -6.80
CA SER A 160 -8.77 2.79 -7.91
C SER A 160 -8.18 3.13 -9.29
N ARG A 161 -7.49 4.28 -9.42
CA ARG A 161 -6.78 4.65 -10.67
C ARG A 161 -5.61 3.71 -10.96
N SER A 162 -4.82 3.36 -9.93
CA SER A 162 -3.73 2.39 -10.10
C SER A 162 -4.26 1.02 -10.51
N LEU A 163 -5.38 0.58 -9.91
CA LEU A 163 -6.06 -0.67 -10.30
C LEU A 163 -6.58 -0.61 -11.75
N ALA A 164 -7.06 0.55 -12.21
CA ALA A 164 -7.45 0.76 -13.60
C ALA A 164 -6.27 0.79 -14.58
N GLY A 165 -5.03 0.74 -14.09
CA GLY A 165 -3.82 0.64 -14.92
C GLY A 165 -3.19 2.00 -15.29
N GLU A 166 -3.64 3.14 -14.70
CA GLU A 166 -3.06 4.45 -15.03
C GLU A 166 -1.55 4.50 -14.71
N PHE A 167 -1.15 4.00 -13.53
CA PHE A 167 0.26 3.94 -13.16
C PHE A 167 1.06 3.00 -14.07
N SER A 168 0.56 1.80 -14.29
CA SER A 168 1.19 0.80 -15.17
C SER A 168 1.35 1.33 -16.59
N GLY A 169 0.36 2.06 -17.11
CA GLY A 169 0.43 2.71 -18.41
C GLY A 169 1.57 3.72 -18.53
N GLU A 170 1.80 4.54 -17.48
CA GLU A 170 2.94 5.47 -17.44
C GLU A 170 4.29 4.72 -17.41
N ILE A 171 4.38 3.62 -16.64
CA ILE A 171 5.60 2.78 -16.58
C ILE A 171 5.86 2.09 -17.92
N HIS A 172 4.83 1.54 -18.56
CA HIS A 172 4.97 0.94 -19.89
C HIS A 172 5.39 1.96 -20.95
N ALA A 173 4.85 3.18 -20.92
CA ALA A 173 5.26 4.24 -21.83
C ALA A 173 6.74 4.63 -21.65
N LEU A 174 7.23 4.72 -20.40
CA LEU A 174 8.65 4.93 -20.12
C LEU A 174 9.50 3.77 -20.62
N ARG A 175 9.09 2.53 -20.36
CA ARG A 175 9.76 1.32 -20.81
C ARG A 175 9.89 1.26 -22.35
N ASP A 176 8.78 1.51 -23.05
CA ASP A 176 8.74 1.42 -24.50
C ASP A 176 9.63 2.50 -25.16
N ALA A 177 9.65 3.72 -24.58
CA ALA A 177 10.57 4.77 -25.01
C ALA A 177 12.04 4.40 -24.76
N LEU A 178 12.31 3.76 -23.61
CA LEU A 178 13.64 3.26 -23.26
C LEU A 178 14.10 2.14 -24.18
N ILE A 179 13.24 1.18 -24.50
CA ILE A 179 13.51 0.08 -25.45
C ILE A 179 13.83 0.67 -26.81
N HIS A 180 13.07 1.65 -27.29
CA HIS A 180 13.32 2.30 -28.56
C HIS A 180 14.70 2.96 -28.61
N LEU A 181 15.06 3.72 -27.57
CA LEU A 181 16.39 4.35 -27.47
C LEU A 181 17.51 3.30 -27.42
N ARG A 182 17.33 2.22 -26.66
CA ARG A 182 18.27 1.11 -26.57
C ARG A 182 18.49 0.42 -27.91
N MET A 183 17.42 0.15 -28.66
CA MET A 183 17.51 -0.44 -30.01
C MET A 183 18.35 0.44 -30.94
N LEU A 184 18.24 1.77 -30.90
CA LEU A 184 19.03 2.70 -31.66
C LEU A 184 20.54 2.61 -31.30
N VAL A 185 20.84 2.50 -30.00
CA VAL A 185 22.23 2.37 -29.52
C VAL A 185 22.82 1.01 -29.91
N GLU A 186 22.10 -0.09 -29.73
CA GLU A 186 22.52 -1.43 -30.10
C GLU A 186 22.74 -1.56 -31.63
N ALA A 187 21.85 -1.00 -32.46
CA ALA A 187 22.02 -0.97 -33.91
C ALA A 187 23.28 -0.18 -34.32
N THR A 188 23.63 0.85 -33.58
CA THR A 188 24.88 1.61 -33.85
C THR A 188 26.13 0.79 -33.49
N LEU A 189 26.08 -0.01 -32.42
CA LEU A 189 27.18 -0.90 -32.02
C LEU A 189 27.42 -2.02 -33.06
N ASP A 190 26.35 -2.52 -33.68
CA ASP A 190 26.44 -3.60 -34.70
C ASP A 190 26.98 -3.09 -36.04
N PHE A 191 26.87 -1.79 -36.34
CA PHE A 191 27.30 -1.16 -37.58
C PHE A 191 28.29 0.00 -37.35
N PRO A 192 29.51 -0.27 -36.89
CA PRO A 192 30.47 0.75 -36.45
C PRO A 192 30.95 1.72 -37.55
N GLU A 193 30.78 1.40 -38.79
CA GLU A 193 31.16 2.29 -39.90
C GLU A 193 30.22 3.50 -40.06
N GLU A 194 29.01 3.48 -39.43
CA GLU A 194 28.01 4.54 -39.50
C GLU A 194 27.79 5.27 -38.13
N GLU A 195 28.61 4.97 -37.11
CA GLU A 195 28.37 5.21 -35.69
C GLU A 195 27.92 6.61 -35.27
N ILE A 196 28.59 7.67 -35.71
CA ILE A 196 28.37 9.00 -35.14
C ILE A 196 27.19 9.70 -35.80
N ASP A 197 26.98 9.48 -37.08
CA ASP A 197 25.95 10.17 -37.86
C ASP A 197 24.53 9.62 -37.55
N PHE A 198 24.44 8.31 -37.24
CA PHE A 198 23.15 7.63 -36.97
C PHE A 198 22.50 8.08 -35.65
N LEU A 199 23.25 8.12 -34.55
CA LEU A 199 22.74 8.59 -33.25
C LEU A 199 22.37 10.06 -33.26
N GLN A 200 23.12 10.90 -34.04
CA GLN A 200 22.79 12.32 -34.19
C GLN A 200 21.56 12.50 -35.07
N LYS A 201 21.42 11.78 -36.19
CA LYS A 201 20.23 11.82 -37.04
C LYS A 201 18.98 11.32 -36.32
N ALA A 202 19.13 10.30 -35.47
CA ALA A 202 18.03 9.79 -34.64
C ALA A 202 17.69 10.65 -33.40
N ASP A 203 18.43 11.75 -33.16
CA ASP A 203 18.28 12.62 -31.98
C ASP A 203 18.26 11.83 -30.66
N ALA A 204 19.18 10.89 -30.48
CA ALA A 204 19.27 10.06 -29.27
C ALA A 204 19.36 10.92 -27.99
N ARG A 205 20.05 12.08 -28.05
CA ARG A 205 20.14 13.01 -26.93
C ARG A 205 18.79 13.64 -26.58
N GLY A 206 18.03 14.09 -27.58
CA GLY A 206 16.70 14.65 -27.38
C GLY A 206 15.72 13.61 -26.85
N GLN A 207 15.82 12.36 -27.33
CA GLN A 207 15.02 11.23 -26.82
C GLN A 207 15.34 10.95 -25.35
N LEU A 208 16.63 10.87 -24.96
CA LEU A 208 17.05 10.67 -23.58
C LEU A 208 16.58 11.81 -22.67
N SER A 209 16.68 13.06 -23.12
CA SER A 209 16.17 14.22 -22.36
C SER A 209 14.65 14.18 -22.14
N LYS A 210 13.87 13.79 -23.16
CA LYS A 210 12.42 13.62 -23.04
C LYS A 210 12.08 12.49 -22.06
N LEU A 211 12.84 11.40 -22.10
CA LEU A 211 12.66 10.28 -21.17
C LEU A 211 12.93 10.70 -19.72
N GLN A 212 14.02 11.46 -19.46
CA GLN A 212 14.31 12.02 -18.13
C GLN A 212 13.21 12.96 -17.66
N GLN A 213 12.70 13.82 -18.52
CA GLN A 213 11.60 14.73 -18.17
C GLN A 213 10.34 13.93 -17.81
N LYS A 214 9.95 12.96 -18.63
CA LYS A 214 8.77 12.12 -18.36
C LYS A 214 8.94 11.30 -17.08
N LEU A 215 10.13 10.76 -16.83
CA LEU A 215 10.46 10.06 -15.60
C LEU A 215 10.30 10.98 -14.36
N ALA A 216 10.77 12.22 -14.43
CA ALA A 216 10.62 13.19 -13.34
C ALA A 216 9.15 13.51 -13.03
N GLU A 217 8.29 13.61 -14.06
CA GLU A 217 6.85 13.79 -13.89
C GLU A 217 6.19 12.58 -13.19
N VAL A 218 6.49 11.37 -13.68
CA VAL A 218 5.97 10.11 -13.11
C VAL A 218 6.45 9.95 -11.67
N MET A 219 7.73 10.18 -11.39
CA MET A 219 8.31 10.10 -10.04
C MET A 219 7.68 11.14 -9.09
N GLY A 220 7.39 12.34 -9.57
CA GLY A 220 6.68 13.36 -8.79
C GLY A 220 5.29 12.88 -8.35
N LYS A 221 4.50 12.31 -9.27
CA LYS A 221 3.18 11.73 -8.96
C LYS A 221 3.29 10.48 -8.05
N ALA A 222 4.27 9.61 -8.29
CA ALA A 222 4.49 8.41 -7.50
C ALA A 222 4.82 8.74 -6.03
N ARG A 223 5.64 9.76 -5.76
CA ARG A 223 5.91 10.24 -4.40
C ARG A 223 4.66 10.73 -3.69
N GLN A 224 3.79 11.49 -4.39
CA GLN A 224 2.51 11.92 -3.82
C GLN A 224 1.59 10.70 -3.53
N GLY A 225 1.57 9.73 -4.44
CA GLY A 225 0.82 8.48 -4.25
C GLY A 225 1.32 7.63 -3.09
N ALA A 226 2.63 7.54 -2.89
CA ALA A 226 3.23 6.86 -1.74
C ALA A 226 2.84 7.54 -0.42
N LEU A 227 2.83 8.87 -0.40
CA LEU A 227 2.39 9.64 0.76
C LEU A 227 0.90 9.42 1.09
N LEU A 228 0.03 9.31 0.08
CA LEU A 228 -1.39 8.99 0.29
C LEU A 228 -1.60 7.60 0.88
N ARG A 229 -0.69 6.67 0.60
CA ARG A 229 -0.73 5.30 1.12
C ARG A 229 -0.16 5.21 2.53
N GLU A 230 1.04 5.74 2.74
CA GLU A 230 1.80 5.57 3.98
C GLU A 230 1.42 6.59 5.04
N GLY A 231 0.87 7.72 4.60
CA GLY A 231 0.55 8.83 5.48
C GLY A 231 1.79 9.53 6.03
N ILE A 232 1.56 10.41 6.99
CA ILE A 232 2.60 11.11 7.75
C ILE A 232 2.58 10.57 9.17
N LYS A 233 3.70 10.11 9.69
CA LYS A 233 3.85 9.66 11.08
C LYS A 233 4.30 10.81 11.95
N VAL A 234 3.47 11.19 12.90
CA VAL A 234 3.73 12.33 13.78
C VAL A 234 3.66 11.90 15.24
N VAL A 235 4.68 12.21 15.99
CA VAL A 235 4.72 12.00 17.44
C VAL A 235 4.36 13.29 18.15
N ILE A 236 3.45 13.22 19.15
CA ILE A 236 3.15 14.37 20.03
C ILE A 236 3.83 14.14 21.37
N ALA A 237 4.85 14.95 21.66
CA ALA A 237 5.58 14.97 22.93
C ALA A 237 5.22 16.22 23.74
N GLY A 238 5.41 16.18 25.05
CA GLY A 238 5.21 17.32 25.96
C GLY A 238 4.71 16.90 27.33
N GLN A 239 4.75 17.84 28.25
CA GLN A 239 4.36 17.60 29.64
C GLN A 239 2.88 17.21 29.80
N PRO A 240 2.49 16.59 30.92
CA PRO A 240 1.08 16.38 31.25
C PRO A 240 0.31 17.71 31.26
N ASN A 241 -0.91 17.67 30.73
CA ASN A 241 -1.80 18.83 30.62
C ASN A 241 -1.32 19.98 29.70
N ALA A 242 -0.28 19.75 28.87
CA ALA A 242 0.10 20.69 27.81
C ALA A 242 -0.96 20.80 26.70
N GLY A 243 -1.91 19.85 26.65
CA GLY A 243 -3.03 19.87 25.71
C GLY A 243 -2.85 18.89 24.54
N LYS A 244 -2.08 17.80 24.70
CA LYS A 244 -1.85 16.79 23.65
C LYS A 244 -3.14 16.23 23.08
N SER A 245 -4.02 15.68 23.93
CA SER A 245 -5.31 15.14 23.50
C SER A 245 -6.25 16.22 22.92
N SER A 246 -6.16 17.47 23.42
CA SER A 246 -6.91 18.59 22.86
C SER A 246 -6.44 18.95 21.47
N LEU A 247 -5.11 18.96 21.24
CA LEU A 247 -4.52 19.20 19.92
C LEU A 247 -4.93 18.11 18.93
N LEU A 248 -4.87 16.83 19.36
CA LEU A 248 -5.28 15.70 18.53
C LEU A 248 -6.75 15.83 18.11
N ASN A 249 -7.65 16.10 19.09
CA ASN A 249 -9.07 16.32 18.81
C ASN A 249 -9.30 17.53 17.89
N ALA A 250 -8.55 18.60 18.04
CA ALA A 250 -8.66 19.78 17.21
C ALA A 250 -8.13 19.54 15.77
N LEU A 251 -7.11 18.74 15.60
CA LEU A 251 -6.65 18.30 14.28
C LEU A 251 -7.65 17.34 13.63
N ALA A 252 -8.24 16.42 14.41
CA ALA A 252 -9.27 15.46 13.95
C ALA A 252 -10.63 16.12 13.68
N GLY A 253 -10.98 17.18 14.41
CA GLY A 253 -12.33 17.77 14.39
C GLY A 253 -12.77 18.42 13.08
N ALA A 254 -11.88 18.59 12.12
CA ALA A 254 -12.23 19.11 10.80
C ALA A 254 -12.44 17.99 9.76
N GLU A 255 -11.74 16.85 9.87
CA GLU A 255 -11.79 15.77 8.90
C GLU A 255 -11.39 14.43 9.56
N LEU A 256 -12.34 13.77 10.22
CA LEU A 256 -12.13 12.39 10.67
C LEU A 256 -11.86 11.49 9.46
N ALA A 257 -10.71 10.83 9.43
CA ALA A 257 -10.50 9.70 8.54
C ALA A 257 -11.61 8.66 8.83
N ILE A 258 -12.14 8.03 7.78
CA ILE A 258 -13.11 6.94 7.94
C ILE A 258 -12.32 5.74 8.46
N VAL A 259 -12.05 5.72 9.77
CA VAL A 259 -11.44 4.55 10.42
C VAL A 259 -12.54 3.51 10.55
N THR A 260 -12.61 2.58 9.62
CA THR A 260 -13.34 1.34 9.85
C THR A 260 -12.53 0.54 10.87
N PRO A 261 -13.09 0.20 12.05
CA PRO A 261 -12.44 -0.70 12.97
C PRO A 261 -12.36 -2.08 12.31
N ILE A 262 -11.23 -2.39 11.68
CA ILE A 262 -10.97 -3.75 11.18
C ILE A 262 -10.71 -4.59 12.42
N ALA A 263 -11.64 -5.50 12.71
CA ALA A 263 -11.50 -6.45 13.80
C ALA A 263 -10.25 -7.34 13.55
N GLY A 264 -9.20 -7.12 14.32
CA GLY A 264 -7.94 -7.87 14.21
C GLY A 264 -6.67 -7.02 14.18
N THR A 265 -6.74 -5.72 13.86
CA THR A 265 -5.57 -4.80 13.84
C THR A 265 -5.41 -4.02 15.15
N THR A 266 -6.34 -4.15 16.11
CA THR A 266 -6.39 -3.36 17.36
C THR A 266 -5.53 -3.95 18.48
N ARG A 267 -4.33 -4.47 18.21
CA ARG A 267 -3.40 -4.82 19.29
C ARG A 267 -2.48 -3.67 19.72
N ASP A 268 -2.40 -2.59 18.95
CA ASP A 268 -1.61 -1.41 19.29
C ASP A 268 -2.51 -0.18 19.44
N LYS A 269 -2.94 0.09 20.68
CA LYS A 269 -3.83 1.20 21.10
C LYS A 269 -3.15 2.57 21.13
N VAL A 270 -2.06 2.80 20.43
CA VAL A 270 -1.21 3.99 20.55
C VAL A 270 -1.28 4.92 19.34
N GLN A 271 -1.94 4.51 18.25
CA GLN A 271 -2.02 5.30 17.02
C GLN A 271 -3.46 5.70 16.70
N GLU A 272 -3.70 7.00 16.56
CA GLU A 272 -4.92 7.55 15.97
C GLU A 272 -4.62 8.03 14.55
N THR A 273 -5.46 7.66 13.58
CA THR A 273 -5.31 8.12 12.20
C THR A 273 -6.35 9.18 11.92
N ILE A 274 -5.87 10.38 11.57
CA ILE A 274 -6.68 11.49 11.07
C ILE A 274 -6.26 11.81 9.63
N GLN A 275 -6.88 12.79 8.98
CA GLN A 275 -6.44 13.24 7.65
C GLN A 275 -6.26 14.75 7.60
N ILE A 276 -5.31 15.20 6.78
CA ILE A 276 -5.12 16.61 6.43
C ILE A 276 -5.10 16.70 4.89
N GLU A 277 -6.04 17.41 4.29
CA GLU A 277 -6.21 17.50 2.83
C GLU A 277 -6.25 16.12 2.12
N GLY A 278 -6.83 15.11 2.79
CA GLY A 278 -6.91 13.74 2.28
C GLY A 278 -5.64 12.90 2.46
N VAL A 279 -4.55 13.46 3.00
CA VAL A 279 -3.34 12.73 3.39
C VAL A 279 -3.55 12.13 4.78
N PRO A 280 -3.35 10.82 4.99
CA PRO A 280 -3.42 10.21 6.32
C PRO A 280 -2.34 10.78 7.25
N LEU A 281 -2.71 11.08 8.49
CA LEU A 281 -1.78 11.47 9.56
C LEU A 281 -1.90 10.46 10.70
N HIS A 282 -0.83 9.70 10.92
CA HIS A 282 -0.72 8.72 11.99
C HIS A 282 -0.11 9.38 13.22
N VAL A 283 -0.95 9.64 14.22
CA VAL A 283 -0.51 10.31 15.45
C VAL A 283 -0.19 9.28 16.52
N ILE A 284 1.03 9.36 17.05
CA ILE A 284 1.54 8.51 18.13
C ILE A 284 1.56 9.35 19.40
N ASP A 285 0.76 8.98 20.41
CA ASP A 285 0.74 9.68 21.69
C ASP A 285 1.79 9.10 22.63
N THR A 286 2.68 9.96 23.11
CA THR A 286 3.76 9.61 24.05
C THR A 286 3.33 9.63 25.53
N ALA A 287 2.04 9.57 25.84
CA ALA A 287 1.54 9.61 27.23
C ALA A 287 2.15 8.54 28.16
N GLY A 288 2.77 7.49 27.58
CA GLY A 288 3.44 6.39 28.28
C GLY A 288 4.97 6.53 28.46
N LEU A 289 5.61 7.62 28.02
CA LEU A 289 7.09 7.77 28.09
C LEU A 289 7.62 8.19 29.47
N ARG A 290 6.98 7.82 30.56
CA ARG A 290 7.57 8.05 31.88
C ARG A 290 8.55 6.93 32.23
N ASP A 291 9.74 7.31 32.72
CA ASP A 291 10.68 6.35 33.28
C ASP A 291 9.99 5.54 34.39
N SER A 292 9.86 4.24 34.18
CA SER A 292 9.31 3.30 35.13
C SER A 292 10.36 2.27 35.53
N LEU A 293 10.26 1.79 36.76
CA LEU A 293 11.11 0.72 37.27
C LEU A 293 10.60 -0.67 36.86
N ASP A 294 9.39 -0.77 36.31
CA ASP A 294 8.74 -2.02 35.91
C ASP A 294 9.25 -2.50 34.54
N GLU A 295 9.58 -3.80 34.42
CA GLU A 295 10.12 -4.39 33.18
C GLU A 295 9.11 -4.38 32.02
N VAL A 296 7.81 -4.50 32.29
CA VAL A 296 6.75 -4.43 31.28
C VAL A 296 6.62 -3.02 30.72
N GLU A 297 6.75 -1.99 31.59
CA GLU A 297 6.76 -0.58 31.15
C GLU A 297 8.05 -0.22 30.40
N LYS A 298 9.20 -0.79 30.74
CA LYS A 298 10.45 -0.60 29.96
C LYS A 298 10.33 -1.11 28.52
N ILE A 299 9.65 -2.23 28.29
CA ILE A 299 9.38 -2.74 26.94
C ILE A 299 8.44 -1.79 26.19
N GLY A 300 7.43 -1.24 26.86
CA GLY A 300 6.54 -0.21 26.29
C GLY A 300 7.29 1.07 25.91
N ILE A 301 8.20 1.55 26.79
CA ILE A 301 9.04 2.72 26.56
C ILE A 301 10.01 2.49 25.38
N ALA A 302 10.63 1.31 25.28
CA ALA A 302 11.53 0.98 24.16
C ALA A 302 10.78 0.97 22.81
N ARG A 303 9.57 0.42 22.77
CA ARG A 303 8.71 0.46 21.58
C ARG A 303 8.30 1.88 21.21
N ALA A 304 7.92 2.70 22.20
CA ALA A 304 7.59 4.10 21.97
C ALA A 304 8.78 4.89 21.38
N TRP A 305 10.01 4.59 21.83
CA TRP A 305 11.21 5.23 21.24
C TRP A 305 11.47 4.76 19.81
N SER A 306 11.27 3.49 19.47
CA SER A 306 11.43 3.03 18.09
C SER A 306 10.40 3.68 17.14
N GLU A 307 9.18 3.93 17.61
CA GLU A 307 8.17 4.68 16.84
C GLU A 307 8.54 6.17 16.69
N ILE A 308 9.14 6.78 17.73
CA ILE A 308 9.61 8.17 17.66
C ILE A 308 10.77 8.31 16.66
N GLU A 309 11.69 7.35 16.64
CA GLU A 309 12.81 7.32 15.68
C GLU A 309 12.35 7.12 14.23
N ALA A 310 11.21 6.47 14.03
CA ALA A 310 10.59 6.22 12.71
C ALA A 310 9.58 7.30 12.31
N ALA A 311 9.43 8.39 13.09
CA ALA A 311 8.46 9.45 12.79
C ALA A 311 9.00 10.43 11.74
N ASP A 312 8.10 10.99 10.94
CA ASP A 312 8.40 12.05 9.96
C ASP A 312 8.52 13.43 10.63
N ALA A 313 7.89 13.61 11.80
CA ALA A 313 8.02 14.82 12.61
C ALA A 313 7.65 14.57 14.08
N VAL A 314 8.23 15.35 14.97
CA VAL A 314 7.86 15.41 16.38
C VAL A 314 7.26 16.78 16.70
N LEU A 315 6.03 16.80 17.25
CA LEU A 315 5.39 18.00 17.78
C LEU A 315 5.72 18.08 19.28
N PHE A 316 6.56 19.01 19.65
CA PHE A 316 6.87 19.24 21.06
C PHE A 316 5.95 20.33 21.61
N LEU A 317 5.02 19.92 22.47
CA LEU A 317 3.94 20.76 22.97
C LEU A 317 4.31 21.44 24.28
N HIS A 318 4.24 22.77 24.27
CA HIS A 318 4.46 23.65 25.40
C HIS A 318 3.16 24.32 25.86
N ASP A 319 3.02 24.55 27.17
CA ASP A 319 1.88 25.28 27.74
C ASP A 319 2.28 26.75 28.00
N LEU A 320 1.82 27.67 27.14
CA LEU A 320 2.10 29.10 27.26
C LEU A 320 1.73 29.68 28.64
N THR A 321 0.73 29.15 29.30
CA THR A 321 0.28 29.64 30.60
C THR A 321 1.24 29.29 31.75
N ARG A 322 2.19 28.38 31.52
CA ARG A 322 3.08 27.82 32.55
C ARG A 322 4.57 28.09 32.30
N LEU A 323 4.96 28.76 31.23
CA LEU A 323 6.36 29.03 30.89
C LEU A 323 7.13 29.78 31.98
N HIS A 324 6.42 30.60 32.76
CA HIS A 324 7.02 31.35 33.87
C HIS A 324 7.17 30.55 35.16
N VAL A 325 6.64 29.31 35.22
CA VAL A 325 6.76 28.42 36.38
C VAL A 325 8.08 27.67 36.32
N PRO A 326 9.03 27.86 37.26
CA PRO A 326 10.38 27.32 37.18
C PRO A 326 10.45 25.80 37.06
N ASP A 327 9.63 25.07 37.81
CA ASP A 327 9.57 23.61 37.75
C ASP A 327 9.06 23.10 36.41
N TYR A 328 8.08 23.80 35.81
CA TYR A 328 7.58 23.48 34.49
C TYR A 328 8.66 23.71 33.43
N ALA A 329 9.30 24.88 33.44
CA ALA A 329 10.33 25.25 32.47
C ALA A 329 11.52 24.26 32.49
N LYS A 330 11.96 23.87 33.71
CA LYS A 330 13.06 22.90 33.88
C LYS A 330 12.68 21.50 33.35
N ALA A 331 11.45 21.03 33.62
CA ALA A 331 10.99 19.75 33.14
C ALA A 331 10.79 19.75 31.61
N ASP A 332 10.32 20.86 31.06
CA ASP A 332 10.12 21.07 29.62
C ASP A 332 11.47 21.05 28.87
N GLU A 333 12.47 21.75 29.40
CA GLU A 333 13.84 21.75 28.88
C GLU A 333 14.45 20.35 28.87
N LEU A 334 14.24 19.54 29.91
CA LEU A 334 14.75 18.17 30.01
C LEU A 334 14.15 17.27 28.94
N ILE A 335 12.83 17.40 28.66
CA ILE A 335 12.18 16.69 27.58
C ILE A 335 12.79 17.09 26.23
N GLY A 336 12.95 18.40 25.97
CA GLY A 336 13.55 18.91 24.75
C GLY A 336 14.99 18.42 24.54
N GLN A 337 15.81 18.39 25.60
CA GLN A 337 17.18 17.85 25.53
C GLN A 337 17.15 16.34 25.20
N THR A 338 16.23 15.58 25.81
CA THR A 338 16.10 14.14 25.57
C THR A 338 15.68 13.84 24.15
N LEU A 339 14.73 14.58 23.60
CA LEU A 339 14.29 14.46 22.20
C LEU A 339 15.47 14.74 21.25
N ARG A 340 16.14 15.88 21.41
CA ARG A 340 17.30 16.26 20.56
C ARG A 340 18.47 15.29 20.65
N LYS A 341 18.65 14.62 21.78
CA LYS A 341 19.73 13.64 21.97
C LYS A 341 19.44 12.29 21.34
N LYS A 342 18.16 11.87 21.31
CA LYS A 342 17.75 10.54 20.84
C LYS A 342 17.29 10.52 19.38
N LEU A 343 16.78 11.64 18.87
CA LEU A 343 16.33 11.73 17.49
C LEU A 343 17.50 11.87 16.52
N SER A 344 17.35 11.28 15.35
CA SER A 344 18.20 11.56 14.19
C SER A 344 18.08 13.04 13.81
N SER A 345 19.16 13.62 13.27
CA SER A 345 19.16 14.99 12.73
C SER A 345 18.10 15.22 11.63
N ASP A 346 17.62 14.15 11.03
CA ASP A 346 16.70 14.18 9.90
C ASP A 346 15.23 14.31 10.31
N VAL A 347 14.92 14.01 11.60
CA VAL A 347 13.56 14.13 12.14
C VAL A 347 13.34 15.53 12.72
N PRO A 348 12.54 16.39 12.07
CA PRO A 348 12.28 17.74 12.56
C PRO A 348 11.46 17.73 13.85
N VAL A 349 11.93 18.47 14.84
CA VAL A 349 11.18 18.78 16.06
C VAL A 349 10.55 20.16 15.88
N ILE A 350 9.22 20.22 15.99
CA ILE A 350 8.43 21.44 15.84
C ILE A 350 7.94 21.85 17.22
N ASP A 351 8.40 22.99 17.73
CA ASP A 351 7.91 23.56 18.98
C ASP A 351 6.50 24.13 18.77
N ILE A 352 5.55 23.66 19.56
CA ILE A 352 4.13 24.05 19.51
C ILE A 352 3.76 24.73 20.81
N TRP A 353 3.53 26.05 20.73
CA TRP A 353 3.15 26.91 21.85
C TRP A 353 1.61 26.93 21.96
N ASN A 354 1.07 26.04 22.78
CA ASN A 354 -0.39 25.86 22.94
C ASN A 354 -0.98 26.79 24.01
N LYS A 355 -2.31 26.96 23.98
CA LYS A 355 -3.13 27.82 24.83
C LYS A 355 -2.90 29.31 24.58
N ALA A 356 -2.70 29.68 23.33
CA ALA A 356 -2.58 31.07 22.90
C ALA A 356 -3.84 31.91 23.21
N ASP A 357 -4.99 31.27 23.41
CA ASP A 357 -6.22 31.90 23.88
C ASP A 357 -6.16 32.39 25.34
N ALA A 358 -5.25 31.86 26.15
CA ALA A 358 -5.12 32.16 27.57
C ALA A 358 -3.85 32.94 27.93
N ALA A 359 -2.80 32.90 27.10
CA ALA A 359 -1.56 33.61 27.31
C ALA A 359 -0.88 33.97 25.97
N ALA A 360 -0.45 35.22 25.85
CA ALA A 360 0.33 35.63 24.67
C ALA A 360 1.79 35.15 24.78
N PRO A 361 2.44 34.81 23.65
CA PRO A 361 3.87 34.49 23.66
C PRO A 361 4.71 35.69 24.14
N ALA A 362 5.61 35.47 25.08
CA ALA A 362 6.54 36.49 25.55
C ALA A 362 7.75 36.56 24.59
N GLY A 363 7.71 37.45 23.61
CA GLY A 363 8.77 37.65 22.62
C GLY A 363 8.64 36.76 21.38
N GLU A 364 9.68 36.76 20.52
CA GLU A 364 9.75 35.88 19.35
C GLU A 364 10.14 34.46 19.79
N LEU A 365 9.14 33.63 20.03
CA LEU A 365 9.34 32.19 20.23
C LEU A 365 9.47 31.51 18.86
N GLY A 366 10.54 30.75 18.65
CA GLY A 366 10.62 29.86 17.50
C GLY A 366 9.48 28.83 17.53
N GLY A 367 8.97 28.39 16.36
CA GLY A 367 7.90 27.38 16.31
C GLY A 367 6.53 27.96 15.98
N ILE A 368 5.47 27.25 16.35
CA ILE A 368 4.07 27.59 16.00
C ILE A 368 3.27 27.88 17.27
N SER A 369 2.72 29.08 17.39
CA SER A 369 1.75 29.43 18.41
C SER A 369 0.36 29.06 17.96
N LEU A 370 -0.42 28.37 18.83
CA LEU A 370 -1.79 27.96 18.53
C LEU A 370 -2.65 27.81 19.79
N SER A 371 -3.95 27.73 19.60
CA SER A 371 -4.91 27.29 20.62
C SER A 371 -5.65 26.07 20.13
N ALA A 372 -5.38 24.92 20.72
CA ALA A 372 -6.14 23.70 20.46
C ALA A 372 -7.64 23.82 20.85
N LYS A 373 -7.99 24.82 21.70
CA LYS A 373 -9.36 25.07 22.14
C LYS A 373 -10.16 25.89 21.12
N THR A 374 -9.56 26.93 20.55
CA THR A 374 -10.25 27.86 19.61
C THR A 374 -10.02 27.49 18.16
N GLY A 375 -9.00 26.70 17.84
CA GLY A 375 -8.57 26.39 16.49
C GLY A 375 -7.58 27.40 15.88
N GLU A 376 -7.28 28.48 16.57
CA GLU A 376 -6.32 29.48 16.10
C GLU A 376 -4.92 28.85 15.89
N GLY A 377 -4.27 29.14 14.76
CA GLY A 377 -2.94 28.64 14.43
C GLY A 377 -2.90 27.18 13.91
N LEU A 378 -3.98 26.40 13.94
CA LEU A 378 -3.99 25.02 13.46
C LEU A 378 -3.68 24.89 11.97
N ASP A 379 -4.12 25.84 11.12
CA ASP A 379 -3.86 25.82 9.69
C ASP A 379 -2.38 26.02 9.36
N ASN A 380 -1.65 26.74 10.22
CA ASN A 380 -0.20 26.86 10.10
C ASN A 380 0.48 25.52 10.40
N LEU A 381 0.03 24.81 11.42
CA LEU A 381 0.52 23.49 11.76
C LEU A 381 0.22 22.47 10.64
N ARG A 382 -1.02 22.43 10.14
CA ARG A 382 -1.41 21.56 9.01
C ARG A 382 -0.51 21.77 7.80
N ARG A 383 -0.36 23.03 7.35
CA ARG A 383 0.53 23.35 6.23
C ARG A 383 1.99 22.98 6.49
N ARG A 384 2.48 23.15 7.71
CA ARG A 384 3.85 22.79 8.07
C ARG A 384 4.07 21.29 7.98
N LEU A 385 3.12 20.46 8.46
CA LEU A 385 3.17 18.99 8.36
C LEU A 385 3.15 18.52 6.92
N LEU A 386 2.22 19.04 6.11
CA LEU A 386 2.15 18.72 4.68
C LEU A 386 3.44 19.11 3.93
N ASN A 387 4.05 20.24 4.26
CA ASN A 387 5.30 20.68 3.63
C ASN A 387 6.49 19.77 4.02
N ILE A 388 6.56 19.30 5.28
CA ILE A 388 7.60 18.36 5.73
C ILE A 388 7.50 17.07 4.94
N ALA A 389 6.28 16.54 4.75
CA ALA A 389 6.03 15.35 3.97
C ALA A 389 6.21 15.56 2.45
N GLY A 390 6.43 16.78 1.99
CA GLY A 390 6.56 17.09 0.57
C GLY A 390 5.23 17.03 -0.20
N TRP A 391 4.09 17.13 0.51
CA TRP A 391 2.79 17.20 -0.13
C TRP A 391 2.64 18.48 -0.93
N ARG A 392 2.22 18.33 -2.17
CA ARG A 392 1.82 19.45 -3.04
C ARG A 392 0.33 19.34 -3.22
N SER A 393 -0.40 20.42 -2.91
CA SER A 393 -1.88 20.47 -3.01
C SER A 393 -2.38 19.71 -4.24
N ALA A 394 -3.27 18.76 -4.02
CA ALA A 394 -3.66 17.66 -4.88
C ALA A 394 -3.48 17.91 -6.39
N PRO A 395 -2.44 17.37 -7.02
CA PRO A 395 -2.40 17.40 -8.49
C PRO A 395 -3.54 16.50 -8.99
N GLU A 396 -4.29 16.97 -9.97
CA GLU A 396 -5.21 16.11 -10.70
C GLU A 396 -4.44 14.89 -11.24
N GLY A 397 -5.01 13.68 -11.09
CA GLY A 397 -4.40 12.49 -11.66
C GLY A 397 -3.33 11.78 -10.81
N VAL A 398 -3.31 11.98 -9.49
CA VAL A 398 -2.46 11.17 -8.60
C VAL A 398 -2.97 9.74 -8.56
N TYR A 399 -2.10 8.80 -8.84
CA TYR A 399 -2.31 7.36 -8.68
C TYR A 399 -1.57 6.86 -7.43
N MET A 400 -2.02 5.75 -6.84
CA MET A 400 -1.33 5.13 -5.72
C MET A 400 -0.01 4.53 -6.17
N ALA A 401 1.04 4.76 -5.38
CA ALA A 401 2.34 4.12 -5.56
C ALA A 401 2.87 3.68 -4.19
N ARG A 402 3.85 2.79 -4.20
CA ARG A 402 4.52 2.30 -3.00
C ARG A 402 5.97 2.78 -2.98
N GLU A 403 6.59 2.78 -1.79
CA GLU A 403 8.00 3.17 -1.66
C GLU A 403 8.93 2.36 -2.59
N ARG A 404 8.69 1.05 -2.78
CA ARG A 404 9.46 0.25 -3.73
C ARG A 404 9.41 0.78 -5.16
N HIS A 405 8.26 1.34 -5.60
CA HIS A 405 8.11 1.96 -6.91
C HIS A 405 8.92 3.25 -7.01
N VAL A 406 8.87 4.07 -5.96
CA VAL A 406 9.65 5.32 -5.87
C VAL A 406 11.16 4.99 -5.94
N GLN A 407 11.61 3.97 -5.19
CA GLN A 407 13.00 3.53 -5.19
C GLN A 407 13.44 2.98 -6.56
N ALA A 408 12.59 2.21 -7.25
CA ALA A 408 12.87 1.76 -8.61
C ALA A 408 13.01 2.95 -9.57
N LEU A 409 12.11 3.93 -9.52
CA LEU A 409 12.19 5.15 -10.35
C LEU A 409 13.44 6.00 -10.04
N ILE A 410 13.89 6.04 -8.78
CA ILE A 410 15.16 6.69 -8.41
C ILE A 410 16.35 5.97 -9.05
N ARG A 411 16.38 4.62 -9.02
CA ARG A 411 17.44 3.85 -9.72
C ARG A 411 17.42 4.12 -11.21
N VAL A 412 16.24 4.12 -11.85
CA VAL A 412 16.09 4.48 -13.27
C VAL A 412 16.67 5.88 -13.54
N SER A 413 16.37 6.87 -12.70
CA SER A 413 16.91 8.23 -12.86
C SER A 413 18.45 8.24 -12.83
N ALA A 414 19.05 7.55 -11.86
CA ALA A 414 20.49 7.45 -11.74
C ALA A 414 21.14 6.77 -12.99
N ARG A 415 20.48 5.72 -13.54
CA ARG A 415 20.92 5.07 -14.79
C ARG A 415 20.85 5.99 -16.00
N LEU A 416 19.76 6.75 -16.13
CA LEU A 416 19.62 7.72 -17.22
C LEU A 416 20.63 8.87 -17.13
N ASP A 417 20.97 9.31 -15.90
CA ASP A 417 22.01 10.33 -15.69
C ASP A 417 23.39 9.80 -16.08
N ALA A 418 23.72 8.54 -15.74
CA ALA A 418 24.94 7.87 -16.22
C ALA A 418 24.96 7.72 -17.76
N ALA A 419 23.79 7.34 -18.35
CA ALA A 419 23.63 7.24 -19.80
C ALA A 419 23.90 8.56 -20.52
N VAL A 420 23.49 9.72 -19.96
CA VAL A 420 23.87 11.05 -20.51
C VAL A 420 25.38 11.22 -20.54
N GLY A 421 26.08 10.83 -19.46
CA GLY A 421 27.54 10.91 -19.38
C GLY A 421 28.21 10.07 -20.49
N HIS A 422 27.76 8.85 -20.71
CA HIS A 422 28.28 7.96 -21.75
C HIS A 422 27.97 8.48 -23.17
N LEU A 423 26.77 9.01 -23.39
CA LEU A 423 26.41 9.59 -24.69
C LEU A 423 27.26 10.84 -25.03
N LEU A 424 27.66 11.63 -24.02
CA LEU A 424 28.56 12.77 -24.23
C LEU A 424 30.01 12.37 -24.44
N ALA A 425 30.47 11.20 -23.92
CA ALA A 425 31.83 10.68 -24.12
C ALA A 425 32.07 10.07 -25.51
N ARG A 426 31.05 10.04 -26.38
CA ARG A 426 31.07 9.55 -27.76
C ARG A 426 31.36 8.06 -27.89
N ALA A 427 31.85 7.65 -29.11
CA ALA A 427 32.00 6.25 -29.55
C ALA A 427 32.74 5.29 -28.60
N GLN A 428 33.51 5.79 -27.64
CA GLN A 428 34.28 4.95 -26.69
C GLN A 428 33.45 4.37 -25.54
N SER A 429 32.14 4.69 -25.44
CA SER A 429 31.29 4.30 -24.29
C SER A 429 29.87 3.87 -24.69
N LEU A 430 29.66 3.49 -25.97
CA LEU A 430 28.32 3.10 -26.45
C LEU A 430 27.86 1.77 -25.84
N ASP A 431 28.78 0.85 -25.58
CA ASP A 431 28.54 -0.40 -24.85
C ASP A 431 28.06 -0.12 -23.39
N LEU A 432 28.68 0.84 -22.73
CA LEU A 432 28.25 1.28 -21.37
C LEU A 432 26.91 2.00 -21.43
N LEU A 433 26.65 2.80 -22.46
CA LEU A 433 25.34 3.42 -22.67
C LEU A 433 24.27 2.35 -22.84
N ALA A 434 24.49 1.34 -23.70
CA ALA A 434 23.53 0.25 -23.88
C ALA A 434 23.27 -0.50 -22.58
N GLU A 435 24.30 -0.75 -21.77
CA GLU A 435 24.17 -1.43 -20.47
C GLU A 435 23.39 -0.59 -19.46
N GLU A 436 23.62 0.71 -19.34
CA GLU A 436 22.83 1.57 -18.45
C GLU A 436 21.36 1.62 -18.86
N LEU A 437 21.06 1.67 -20.16
CA LEU A 437 19.69 1.61 -20.66
C LEU A 437 19.03 0.25 -20.38
N ARG A 438 19.78 -0.85 -20.48
CA ARG A 438 19.31 -2.20 -20.15
C ARG A 438 18.99 -2.34 -18.65
N LEU A 439 19.85 -1.81 -17.78
CA LEU A 439 19.64 -1.81 -16.34
C LEU A 439 18.45 -0.95 -15.95
N ALA A 440 18.29 0.23 -16.56
CA ALA A 440 17.12 1.09 -16.35
C ALA A 440 15.80 0.39 -16.75
N GLN A 441 15.82 -0.38 -17.84
CA GLN A 441 14.68 -1.19 -18.27
C GLN A 441 14.32 -2.27 -17.23
N ASN A 442 15.32 -2.94 -16.67
CA ASN A 442 15.09 -3.94 -15.63
C ASN A 442 14.47 -3.32 -14.36
N ASP A 443 14.96 -2.14 -13.94
CA ASP A 443 14.40 -1.41 -12.79
C ASP A 443 12.93 -0.99 -13.06
N LEU A 444 12.54 -0.61 -14.29
CA LEU A 444 11.14 -0.35 -14.65
C LEU A 444 10.30 -1.63 -14.64
N ASN A 445 10.81 -2.73 -15.16
CA ASN A 445 10.13 -4.01 -15.22
C ASN A 445 9.84 -4.59 -13.82
N GLU A 446 10.68 -4.27 -12.81
CA GLU A 446 10.44 -4.63 -11.41
C GLU A 446 9.13 -4.04 -10.88
N ILE A 447 8.73 -2.84 -11.35
CA ILE A 447 7.49 -2.18 -10.91
C ILE A 447 6.26 -2.97 -11.32
N THR A 448 6.20 -3.38 -12.59
CA THR A 448 5.05 -4.11 -13.17
C THR A 448 5.15 -5.63 -13.03
N GLY A 449 6.32 -6.15 -12.64
CA GLY A 449 6.54 -7.57 -12.39
C GLY A 449 6.87 -8.40 -13.63
N GLU A 450 7.32 -7.78 -14.72
CA GLU A 450 7.65 -8.52 -15.94
C GLU A 450 8.89 -9.42 -15.79
N PHE A 451 9.80 -9.09 -14.86
CA PHE A 451 10.98 -9.87 -14.50
C PHE A 451 11.23 -9.77 -12.99
N THR A 452 10.48 -10.54 -12.20
CA THR A 452 10.65 -10.59 -10.73
C THR A 452 11.07 -11.99 -10.29
N SER A 453 11.86 -12.05 -9.21
CA SER A 453 12.16 -13.32 -8.57
C SER A 453 10.91 -13.84 -7.83
N ASP A 454 10.74 -15.16 -7.77
CA ASP A 454 9.65 -15.81 -7.01
C ASP A 454 9.65 -15.40 -5.53
N ASP A 455 10.82 -15.09 -4.95
CA ASP A 455 10.94 -14.63 -3.57
C ASP A 455 10.30 -13.25 -3.36
N LEU A 456 10.47 -12.31 -4.30
CA LEU A 456 9.84 -10.99 -4.21
C LEU A 456 8.32 -11.09 -4.32
N LEU A 457 7.81 -11.92 -5.23
CA LEU A 457 6.37 -12.18 -5.37
C LEU A 457 5.80 -12.77 -4.06
N GLY A 458 6.50 -13.73 -3.47
CA GLY A 458 6.12 -14.33 -2.19
C GLY A 458 5.98 -13.27 -1.07
N VAL A 459 6.94 -12.34 -0.94
CA VAL A 459 6.89 -11.28 0.07
C VAL A 459 5.74 -10.30 -0.19
N ILE A 460 5.50 -9.91 -1.44
CA ILE A 460 4.42 -8.98 -1.78
C ILE A 460 3.06 -9.60 -1.46
N PHE A 461 2.79 -10.81 -1.93
CA PHE A 461 1.48 -11.45 -1.77
C PHE A 461 1.22 -11.95 -0.36
N SER A 462 2.25 -12.30 0.44
CA SER A 462 2.07 -12.70 1.84
C SER A 462 1.44 -11.62 2.74
N ARG A 463 1.50 -10.36 2.33
CA ARG A 463 0.90 -9.22 3.04
C ARG A 463 -0.57 -8.98 2.68
N PHE A 464 -1.12 -9.73 1.74
CA PHE A 464 -2.53 -9.61 1.34
C PHE A 464 -3.43 -10.42 2.28
N CYS A 465 -4.73 -10.07 2.29
CA CYS A 465 -5.71 -10.86 3.02
C CYS A 465 -5.94 -12.23 2.38
N ILE A 466 -6.28 -13.24 3.20
CA ILE A 466 -6.73 -14.54 2.70
C ILE A 466 -8.06 -14.34 1.94
N GLY A 467 -8.19 -14.99 0.78
CA GLY A 467 -9.39 -14.88 -0.05
C GLY A 467 -9.33 -13.81 -1.15
N LYS A 468 -8.17 -13.13 -1.25
CA LYS A 468 -7.90 -12.11 -2.29
C LYS A 468 -6.67 -12.44 -3.10
#